data_8507be1e058b2f6f06bf082d30272819
#
_entry.id   8507be1e058b2f6f06bf082d30272819
#
_cell.length_a   1.000
_cell.length_b   1.000
_cell.length_c   1.000
_cell.angle_alpha   90.00
_cell.angle_beta   90.00
_cell.angle_gamma   90.00
#
_symmetry.space_group_name_H-M   'P 1'
#
loop_
_entity.id
_entity.type
_entity.pdbx_description
1 polymer ?
#
loop_
_entity_poly.entity_id
_entity_poly.type
_entity_poly.pdbx_seq_one_letter_code
_entity_poly.pdbx_strand_id
1 'polypeptide(L)'
;GMIGYQLVKLLLECESKVTVVSLDEGTGYDKVKFIKSDLRNFENCLEVTKNKDIVFHLAGVKGSPKMTSEKPASFLVPTLMFSINMMEAARRNKIENYLFTSSVGVYEPKEVLREEDVWKSFPSPNDRFAGWAKRICELQAESYEIQYKWNKISIVRPANVYGPFDNFDIDNAMVIPSLIKKAVENDSLIVWGD
;
A
#
# COMPACT_ATOMS: atom_id res chain seq x y z
N GLY A 1 1.07 -1.74 9.57
CA GLY A 1 1.22 -3.01 8.83
C GLY A 1 2.68 -3.38 8.65
N MET A 2 2.94 -4.60 8.16
CA MET A 2 4.26 -5.23 8.01
C MET A 2 5.32 -4.32 7.36
N ILE A 3 5.05 -3.81 6.16
CA ILE A 3 6.01 -2.94 5.44
C ILE A 3 6.27 -1.65 6.21
N GLY A 4 5.20 -0.99 6.69
CA GLY A 4 5.32 0.26 7.43
C GLY A 4 6.10 0.11 8.72
N TYR A 5 5.98 -1.02 9.41
CA TYR A 5 6.74 -1.29 10.63
C TYR A 5 8.25 -1.29 10.36
N GLN A 6 8.70 -2.01 9.32
CA GLN A 6 10.12 -2.07 8.97
C GLN A 6 10.63 -0.72 8.46
N LEU A 7 9.83 0.01 7.68
CA LEU A 7 10.20 1.34 7.22
C LEU A 7 10.40 2.32 8.40
N VAL A 8 9.49 2.31 9.37
CA VAL A 8 9.61 3.15 10.57
C VAL A 8 10.91 2.87 11.29
N LYS A 9 11.26 1.58 11.47
CA LYS A 9 12.54 1.20 12.08
C LYS A 9 13.73 1.82 11.36
N LEU A 10 13.80 1.65 10.04
CA LEU A 10 14.88 2.22 9.22
C LEU A 10 14.94 3.75 9.30
N LEU A 11 13.79 4.43 9.26
CA LEU A 11 13.74 5.88 9.37
C LEU A 11 14.21 6.39 10.74
N LEU A 12 13.93 5.67 11.81
CA LEU A 12 14.44 6.00 13.15
C LEU A 12 15.94 5.77 13.26
N GLU A 13 16.49 4.75 12.60
CA GLU A 13 17.94 4.52 12.50
C GLU A 13 18.64 5.66 11.74
N CYS A 14 17.93 6.30 10.79
CA CYS A 14 18.37 7.51 10.08
C CYS A 14 18.05 8.80 10.86
N GLU A 15 17.73 8.75 12.14
CA GLU A 15 17.42 9.90 13.01
C GLU A 15 16.28 10.79 12.48
N SER A 16 15.38 10.25 11.67
CA SER A 16 14.26 10.98 11.09
C SER A 16 13.15 11.24 12.11
N LYS A 17 12.47 12.39 12.00
CA LYS A 17 11.24 12.68 12.77
C LYS A 17 10.04 12.01 12.10
N VAL A 18 9.67 10.84 12.61
CA VAL A 18 8.62 10.02 12.01
C VAL A 18 7.24 10.34 12.59
N THR A 19 6.28 10.52 11.70
CA THR A 19 4.85 10.54 12.03
C THR A 19 4.18 9.38 11.33
N VAL A 20 3.50 8.52 12.08
CA VAL A 20 2.71 7.40 11.54
C VAL A 20 1.23 7.77 11.60
N VAL A 21 0.53 7.53 10.51
CA VAL A 21 -0.92 7.74 10.40
C VAL A 21 -1.57 6.40 10.07
N SER A 22 -2.54 5.97 10.86
CA SER A 22 -3.30 4.74 10.66
C SER A 22 -4.70 4.84 11.23
N LEU A 23 -5.57 3.90 10.86
CA LEU A 23 -6.86 3.66 11.52
C LEU A 23 -6.69 2.82 12.79
N ASP A 24 -5.61 2.05 12.89
CA ASP A 24 -5.30 1.20 14.03
C ASP A 24 -4.86 2.03 15.24
N GLU A 25 -4.67 1.38 16.38
CA GLU A 25 -4.20 2.02 17.61
C GLU A 25 -2.73 1.69 17.89
N GLY A 26 -1.92 2.74 17.95
CA GLY A 26 -0.52 2.63 18.35
C GLY A 26 0.43 2.08 17.28
N THR A 27 1.70 2.24 17.52
CA THR A 27 2.77 1.79 16.59
C THR A 27 3.73 0.81 17.21
N GLY A 28 3.76 0.67 18.54
CA GLY A 28 4.81 -0.03 19.26
C GLY A 28 6.16 0.68 19.27
N TYR A 29 6.24 1.95 18.86
CA TYR A 29 7.46 2.76 18.88
C TYR A 29 7.30 4.01 19.73
N ASP A 30 8.08 4.16 20.79
CA ASP A 30 8.01 5.28 21.75
C ASP A 30 8.46 6.62 21.14
N LYS A 31 9.30 6.57 20.11
CA LYS A 31 9.88 7.77 19.47
C LYS A 31 9.11 8.27 18.24
N VAL A 32 7.91 7.79 18.03
CA VAL A 32 7.10 8.09 16.83
C VAL A 32 5.87 8.88 17.23
N LYS A 33 5.61 9.98 16.52
CA LYS A 33 4.31 10.64 16.62
C LYS A 33 3.27 9.79 15.90
N PHE A 34 2.26 9.31 16.63
CA PHE A 34 1.15 8.56 16.07
C PHE A 34 -0.10 9.43 15.95
N ILE A 35 -0.77 9.34 14.81
CA ILE A 35 -2.04 10.02 14.55
C ILE A 35 -3.05 8.98 14.04
N LYS A 36 -4.10 8.72 14.82
CA LYS A 36 -5.25 7.94 14.35
C LYS A 36 -6.10 8.82 13.46
N SER A 37 -6.18 8.51 12.17
CA SER A 37 -6.90 9.34 11.21
C SER A 37 -7.36 8.56 9.99
N ASP A 38 -8.57 8.88 9.51
CA ASP A 38 -9.13 8.30 8.29
C ASP A 38 -8.75 9.16 7.08
N LEU A 39 -7.88 8.60 6.24
CA LEU A 39 -7.37 9.26 5.04
C LEU A 39 -8.37 9.30 3.87
N ARG A 40 -9.57 8.73 4.03
CA ARG A 40 -10.67 8.92 3.08
C ARG A 40 -11.26 10.33 3.18
N ASN A 41 -11.03 11.01 4.30
CA ASN A 41 -11.36 12.42 4.47
C ASN A 41 -10.18 13.28 4.02
N PHE A 42 -10.43 14.18 3.07
CA PHE A 42 -9.41 15.04 2.49
C PHE A 42 -8.80 16.03 3.49
N GLU A 43 -9.60 16.61 4.38
CA GLU A 43 -9.10 17.53 5.41
C GLU A 43 -8.11 16.84 6.35
N ASN A 44 -8.36 15.58 6.69
CA ASN A 44 -7.41 14.78 7.45
C ASN A 44 -6.08 14.61 6.70
N CYS A 45 -6.15 14.37 5.39
CA CYS A 45 -4.94 14.25 4.57
C CYS A 45 -4.15 15.56 4.53
N LEU A 46 -4.84 16.71 4.41
CA LEU A 46 -4.20 18.02 4.49
C LEU A 46 -3.50 18.24 5.83
N GLU A 47 -4.17 17.90 6.93
CA GLU A 47 -3.61 18.09 8.27
C GLU A 47 -2.37 17.23 8.52
N VAL A 48 -2.42 15.93 8.17
CA VAL A 48 -1.30 15.01 8.45
C VAL A 48 -0.09 15.23 7.56
N THR A 49 -0.26 15.89 6.41
CA THR A 49 0.83 16.22 5.49
C THR A 49 1.45 17.60 5.76
N LYS A 50 0.88 18.44 6.64
CA LYS A 50 1.48 19.74 6.99
C LYS A 50 2.87 19.59 7.59
N ASN A 51 3.80 20.43 7.09
CA ASN A 51 5.18 20.49 7.58
C ASN A 51 5.90 19.13 7.54
N LYS A 52 5.69 18.38 6.47
CA LYS A 52 6.41 17.14 6.18
C LYS A 52 7.26 17.33 4.94
N ASP A 53 8.43 16.73 4.95
CA ASP A 53 9.37 16.77 3.84
C ASP A 53 9.06 15.61 2.87
N ILE A 54 8.77 14.44 3.42
CA ILE A 54 8.58 13.20 2.67
C ILE A 54 7.30 12.49 3.15
N VAL A 55 6.56 11.93 2.20
CA VAL A 55 5.42 11.04 2.47
C VAL A 55 5.67 9.66 1.87
N PHE A 56 5.61 8.64 2.69
CA PHE A 56 5.54 7.23 2.28
C PHE A 56 4.09 6.76 2.39
N HIS A 57 3.39 6.71 1.27
CA HIS A 57 2.00 6.28 1.24
C HIS A 57 1.88 4.77 1.13
N LEU A 58 1.83 4.10 2.28
CA LEU A 58 1.75 2.64 2.42
C LEU A 58 0.34 2.15 2.75
N ALA A 59 -0.63 3.07 2.87
CA ALA A 59 -2.01 2.68 3.19
C ALA A 59 -2.59 1.80 2.09
N GLY A 60 -3.27 0.76 2.49
CA GLY A 60 -3.92 -0.18 1.59
C GLY A 60 -4.98 -1.01 2.30
N VAL A 61 -6.02 -1.37 1.59
CA VAL A 61 -6.97 -2.38 2.06
C VAL A 61 -6.45 -3.75 1.66
N LYS A 62 -6.25 -4.63 2.63
CA LYS A 62 -5.85 -6.02 2.39
C LYS A 62 -7.02 -6.96 2.64
N GLY A 63 -7.03 -8.06 1.91
CA GLY A 63 -7.97 -9.15 2.10
C GLY A 63 -7.58 -10.35 1.25
N SER A 64 -8.11 -11.52 1.59
CA SER A 64 -7.93 -12.74 0.80
C SER A 64 -8.55 -12.60 -0.60
N PRO A 65 -8.12 -13.40 -1.60
CA PRO A 65 -8.74 -13.43 -2.93
C PRO A 65 -10.27 -13.64 -2.87
N LYS A 66 -10.74 -14.44 -1.94
CA LYS A 66 -12.19 -14.64 -1.70
C LYS A 66 -12.87 -13.33 -1.32
N MET A 67 -12.33 -12.60 -0.34
CA MET A 67 -12.90 -11.31 0.07
C MET A 67 -12.89 -10.27 -1.05
N THR A 68 -11.83 -10.21 -1.84
CA THR A 68 -11.73 -9.26 -2.95
C THR A 68 -12.72 -9.56 -4.06
N SER A 69 -13.07 -10.83 -4.30
CA SER A 69 -14.08 -11.24 -5.28
C SER A 69 -15.51 -11.00 -4.79
N GLU A 70 -15.77 -11.25 -3.51
CA GLU A 70 -17.13 -11.11 -2.93
C GLU A 70 -17.49 -9.64 -2.61
N LYS A 71 -16.50 -8.81 -2.25
CA LYS A 71 -16.70 -7.42 -1.80
C LYS A 71 -15.81 -6.40 -2.53
N PRO A 72 -15.81 -6.39 -3.88
CA PRO A 72 -14.86 -5.59 -4.65
C PRO A 72 -14.93 -4.08 -4.39
N ALA A 73 -16.11 -3.53 -4.14
CA ALA A 73 -16.29 -2.12 -3.83
C ALA A 73 -15.60 -1.72 -2.51
N SER A 74 -15.50 -2.63 -1.54
CA SER A 74 -14.81 -2.40 -0.27
C SER A 74 -13.28 -2.30 -0.43
N PHE A 75 -12.74 -2.70 -1.57
CA PHE A 75 -11.32 -2.56 -1.92
C PHE A 75 -11.09 -1.39 -2.87
N LEU A 76 -11.89 -1.29 -3.93
CA LEU A 76 -11.77 -0.23 -4.93
C LEU A 76 -11.96 1.16 -4.32
N VAL A 77 -13.12 1.39 -3.70
CA VAL A 77 -13.54 2.73 -3.28
C VAL A 77 -12.60 3.34 -2.23
N PRO A 78 -12.34 2.69 -1.08
CA PRO A 78 -11.44 3.28 -0.08
C PRO A 78 -10.02 3.43 -0.60
N THR A 79 -9.51 2.50 -1.44
CA THR A 79 -8.17 2.61 -2.03
C THR A 79 -8.05 3.85 -2.91
N LEU A 80 -9.04 4.13 -3.74
CA LEU A 80 -9.09 5.37 -4.53
C LEU A 80 -9.14 6.60 -3.63
N MET A 81 -10.06 6.63 -2.66
CA MET A 81 -10.27 7.79 -1.81
C MET A 81 -8.99 8.19 -1.06
N PHE A 82 -8.40 7.29 -0.29
CA PHE A 82 -7.25 7.67 0.51
C PHE A 82 -6.00 7.92 -0.34
N SER A 83 -5.82 7.22 -1.47
CA SER A 83 -4.64 7.42 -2.32
C SER A 83 -4.69 8.74 -3.08
N ILE A 84 -5.84 9.05 -3.71
CA ILE A 84 -6.06 10.33 -4.41
C ILE A 84 -5.94 11.50 -3.44
N ASN A 85 -6.60 11.41 -2.28
CA ASN A 85 -6.59 12.46 -1.28
C ASN A 85 -5.20 12.72 -0.73
N MET A 86 -4.44 11.69 -0.39
CA MET A 86 -3.09 11.84 0.15
C MET A 86 -2.13 12.48 -0.84
N MET A 87 -2.17 12.08 -2.11
CA MET A 87 -1.31 12.66 -3.15
C MET A 87 -1.68 14.12 -3.42
N GLU A 88 -2.98 14.45 -3.50
CA GLU A 88 -3.44 15.83 -3.65
C GLU A 88 -3.08 16.70 -2.43
N ALA A 89 -3.25 16.19 -1.22
CA ALA A 89 -2.86 16.89 0.00
C ALA A 89 -1.35 17.15 0.06
N ALA A 90 -0.54 16.15 -0.31
CA ALA A 90 0.90 16.27 -0.39
C ALA A 90 1.33 17.35 -1.40
N ARG A 91 0.71 17.38 -2.58
CA ARG A 91 0.94 18.42 -3.58
C ARG A 91 0.60 19.81 -3.05
N ARG A 92 -0.57 19.98 -2.41
CA ARG A 92 -0.98 21.30 -1.86
C ARG A 92 -0.07 21.77 -0.75
N ASN A 93 0.40 20.87 0.10
CA ASN A 93 1.35 21.17 1.17
C ASN A 93 2.81 21.22 0.69
N LYS A 94 3.05 21.11 -0.63
CA LYS A 94 4.37 21.21 -1.27
C LYS A 94 5.38 20.19 -0.70
N ILE A 95 4.91 18.97 -0.45
CA ILE A 95 5.78 17.87 -0.03
C ILE A 95 6.87 17.67 -1.10
N GLU A 96 8.10 17.57 -0.65
CA GLU A 96 9.24 17.46 -1.57
C GLU A 96 9.24 16.10 -2.27
N ASN A 97 9.16 15.02 -1.52
CA ASN A 97 9.22 13.66 -2.06
C ASN A 97 7.99 12.84 -1.63
N TYR A 98 7.41 12.13 -2.56
CA TYR A 98 6.24 11.29 -2.32
C TYR A 98 6.49 9.89 -2.85
N LEU A 99 6.40 8.86 -2.02
CA LEU A 99 6.43 7.49 -2.45
C LEU A 99 5.02 6.91 -2.44
N PHE A 100 4.58 6.46 -3.61
CA PHE A 100 3.32 5.75 -3.78
C PHE A 100 3.55 4.24 -3.90
N THR A 101 2.92 3.48 -3.00
CA THR A 101 2.94 2.03 -3.08
C THR A 101 1.80 1.54 -3.95
N SER A 102 2.14 1.16 -5.18
CA SER A 102 1.28 0.46 -6.12
C SER A 102 1.24 -1.04 -5.80
N SER A 103 1.16 -1.93 -6.78
CA SER A 103 1.05 -3.37 -6.56
C SER A 103 1.45 -4.14 -7.82
N VAL A 104 1.93 -5.36 -7.67
CA VAL A 104 2.05 -6.32 -8.77
C VAL A 104 0.70 -6.60 -9.46
N GLY A 105 -0.41 -6.45 -8.77
CA GLY A 105 -1.77 -6.60 -9.33
C GLY A 105 -2.13 -5.61 -10.44
N VAL A 106 -1.30 -4.58 -10.68
CA VAL A 106 -1.45 -3.69 -11.84
C VAL A 106 -1.05 -4.33 -13.16
N TYR A 107 -0.29 -5.41 -13.12
CA TYR A 107 0.12 -6.14 -14.33
C TYR A 107 -0.90 -7.19 -14.75
N GLU A 108 -0.99 -7.42 -16.06
CA GLU A 108 -1.55 -8.66 -16.58
C GLU A 108 -0.63 -9.83 -16.21
N PRO A 109 -1.16 -11.01 -15.81
CA PRO A 109 -0.34 -12.17 -15.52
C PRO A 109 0.50 -12.60 -16.72
N LYS A 110 1.81 -12.60 -16.55
CA LYS A 110 2.82 -13.02 -17.55
C LYS A 110 4.00 -13.69 -16.85
N GLU A 111 4.75 -14.50 -17.55
CA GLU A 111 5.96 -15.12 -17.04
C GLU A 111 7.00 -14.06 -16.60
N VAL A 112 7.15 -13.01 -17.39
CA VAL A 112 8.04 -11.87 -17.08
C VAL A 112 7.21 -10.59 -17.07
N LEU A 113 7.24 -9.89 -15.94
CA LEU A 113 6.57 -8.61 -15.77
C LEU A 113 7.57 -7.47 -16.04
N ARG A 114 7.23 -6.58 -16.96
CA ARG A 114 8.03 -5.39 -17.29
C ARG A 114 7.24 -4.13 -17.00
N GLU A 115 7.91 -3.12 -16.48
CA GLU A 115 7.26 -1.87 -16.04
C GLU A 115 6.52 -1.16 -17.18
N GLU A 116 7.09 -1.17 -18.39
CA GLU A 116 6.51 -0.57 -19.59
C GLU A 116 5.25 -1.29 -20.12
N ASP A 117 4.94 -2.49 -19.63
CA ASP A 117 3.78 -3.26 -20.09
C ASP A 117 2.49 -2.90 -19.35
N VAL A 118 2.57 -2.18 -18.24
CA VAL A 118 1.39 -1.83 -17.42
C VAL A 118 0.30 -1.15 -18.24
N TRP A 119 0.67 -0.25 -19.14
CA TRP A 119 -0.30 0.51 -19.93
C TRP A 119 -0.70 -0.15 -21.25
N LYS A 120 -0.16 -1.33 -21.56
CA LYS A 120 -0.48 -2.09 -22.78
C LYS A 120 -1.53 -3.19 -22.56
N SER A 121 -1.93 -3.40 -21.32
CA SER A 121 -2.83 -4.50 -20.94
C SER A 121 -3.75 -4.09 -19.78
N PHE A 122 -4.66 -4.98 -19.38
CA PHE A 122 -5.49 -4.79 -18.18
C PHE A 122 -4.77 -5.27 -16.92
N PRO A 123 -5.18 -4.78 -15.72
CA PRO A 123 -4.72 -5.36 -14.45
C PRO A 123 -5.07 -6.84 -14.33
N SER A 124 -4.35 -7.54 -13.45
CA SER A 124 -4.64 -8.93 -13.13
C SER A 124 -6.13 -9.16 -12.89
N PRO A 125 -6.77 -10.17 -13.52
CA PRO A 125 -8.17 -10.50 -13.26
C PRO A 125 -8.45 -10.79 -11.79
N ASN A 126 -7.50 -11.41 -11.08
CA ASN A 126 -7.62 -11.75 -9.66
C ASN A 126 -7.59 -10.50 -8.75
N ASP A 127 -6.87 -9.45 -9.17
CA ASP A 127 -6.76 -8.18 -8.45
C ASP A 127 -7.39 -7.01 -9.21
N ARG A 128 -8.33 -7.31 -10.11
CA ARG A 128 -8.89 -6.34 -11.06
C ARG A 128 -9.24 -4.99 -10.44
N PHE A 129 -10.00 -4.98 -9.38
CA PHE A 129 -10.49 -3.74 -8.78
C PHE A 129 -9.40 -2.99 -8.01
N ALA A 130 -8.58 -3.69 -7.25
CA ALA A 130 -7.43 -3.11 -6.57
C ALA A 130 -6.37 -2.63 -7.56
N GLY A 131 -6.10 -3.41 -8.61
CA GLY A 131 -5.18 -3.06 -9.69
C GLY A 131 -5.60 -1.80 -10.44
N TRP A 132 -6.89 -1.65 -10.77
CA TRP A 132 -7.41 -0.42 -11.37
C TRP A 132 -7.31 0.78 -10.44
N ALA A 133 -7.62 0.62 -9.15
CA ALA A 133 -7.45 1.69 -8.17
C ALA A 133 -6.00 2.20 -8.14
N LYS A 134 -5.04 1.28 -8.14
CA LYS A 134 -3.61 1.62 -8.16
C LYS A 134 -3.19 2.29 -9.47
N ARG A 135 -3.61 1.78 -10.64
CA ARG A 135 -3.33 2.40 -11.93
C ARG A 135 -3.88 3.83 -12.03
N ILE A 136 -5.08 4.09 -11.52
CA ILE A 136 -5.65 5.45 -11.51
C ILE A 136 -4.77 6.40 -10.69
N CYS A 137 -4.21 5.94 -9.58
CA CYS A 137 -3.29 6.74 -8.77
C CYS A 137 -1.93 6.94 -9.45
N GLU A 138 -1.45 5.97 -10.24
CA GLU A 138 -0.26 6.15 -11.09
C GLU A 138 -0.51 7.20 -12.18
N LEU A 139 -1.69 7.21 -12.82
CA LEU A 139 -2.10 8.28 -13.74
C LEU A 139 -2.19 9.64 -13.07
N GLN A 140 -2.64 9.70 -11.81
CA GLN A 140 -2.63 10.94 -11.05
C GLN A 140 -1.21 11.48 -10.89
N ALA A 141 -0.24 10.61 -10.56
CA ALA A 141 1.15 10.99 -10.43
C ALA A 141 1.71 11.54 -11.75
N GLU A 142 1.47 10.85 -12.87
CA GLU A 142 1.87 11.30 -14.21
C GLU A 142 1.24 12.66 -14.56
N SER A 143 -0.05 12.84 -14.28
CA SER A 143 -0.74 14.11 -14.53
C SER A 143 -0.14 15.28 -13.72
N TYR A 144 0.33 14.99 -12.50
CA TYR A 144 0.97 15.99 -11.64
C TYR A 144 2.39 16.33 -12.11
N GLU A 145 3.11 15.36 -12.62
CA GLU A 145 4.40 15.61 -13.25
C GLU A 145 4.23 16.51 -14.49
N ILE A 146 3.26 16.22 -15.36
CA ILE A 146 2.99 17.01 -16.57
C ILE A 146 2.54 18.43 -16.22
N GLN A 147 1.56 18.57 -15.35
CA GLN A 147 0.90 19.88 -15.09
C GLN A 147 1.68 20.74 -14.10
N TYR A 148 2.14 20.14 -12.99
CA TYR A 148 2.74 20.87 -11.88
C TYR A 148 4.27 20.74 -11.83
N LYS A 149 4.87 19.97 -12.74
CA LYS A 149 6.31 19.66 -12.77
C LYS A 149 6.79 19.00 -11.46
N TRP A 150 5.89 18.31 -10.78
CA TRP A 150 6.23 17.57 -9.56
C TRP A 150 6.76 16.18 -9.91
N ASN A 151 8.05 16.12 -10.24
CA ASN A 151 8.77 14.93 -10.69
C ASN A 151 9.42 14.12 -9.56
N LYS A 152 9.04 14.38 -8.31
CA LYS A 152 9.55 13.68 -7.13
C LYS A 152 8.53 12.70 -6.53
N ILE A 153 7.64 12.18 -7.36
CA ILE A 153 6.76 11.08 -7.03
C ILE A 153 7.41 9.79 -7.48
N SER A 154 7.76 8.94 -6.53
CA SER A 154 8.28 7.60 -6.80
C SER A 154 7.16 6.57 -6.68
N ILE A 155 7.03 5.69 -7.67
CA ILE A 155 6.05 4.60 -7.68
C ILE A 155 6.78 3.29 -7.50
N VAL A 156 6.38 2.50 -6.50
CA VAL A 156 6.89 1.14 -6.30
C VAL A 156 5.74 0.14 -6.48
N ARG A 157 5.99 -0.93 -7.20
CA ARG A 157 5.04 -2.02 -7.47
C ARG A 157 5.56 -3.30 -6.81
N PRO A 158 5.41 -3.44 -5.49
CA PRO A 158 5.91 -4.60 -4.79
C PRO A 158 5.21 -5.87 -5.29
N ALA A 159 5.98 -6.94 -5.40
CA ALA A 159 5.45 -8.30 -5.57
C ALA A 159 4.84 -8.80 -4.25
N ASN A 160 4.65 -10.10 -4.11
CA ASN A 160 4.11 -10.68 -2.88
C ASN A 160 5.15 -10.57 -1.76
N VAL A 161 4.99 -9.57 -0.92
CA VAL A 161 5.85 -9.30 0.23
C VAL A 161 5.33 -10.09 1.42
N TYR A 162 6.22 -10.76 2.14
CA TYR A 162 5.95 -11.48 3.38
C TYR A 162 7.06 -11.22 4.40
N GLY A 163 6.78 -11.43 5.67
CA GLY A 163 7.78 -11.27 6.72
C GLY A 163 7.19 -11.09 8.12
N PRO A 164 8.02 -10.67 9.09
CA PRO A 164 7.56 -10.39 10.44
C PRO A 164 6.43 -9.36 10.46
N PHE A 165 5.47 -9.53 11.35
CA PHE A 165 4.27 -8.68 11.50
C PHE A 165 3.28 -8.78 10.33
N ASP A 166 3.36 -9.83 9.50
CA ASP A 166 2.32 -10.12 8.51
C ASP A 166 1.05 -10.64 9.21
N ASN A 167 -0.03 -10.75 8.44
CA ASN A 167 -1.27 -11.32 8.93
C ASN A 167 -1.21 -12.84 8.88
N PHE A 168 -1.25 -13.50 10.05
CA PHE A 168 -1.28 -14.95 10.21
C PHE A 168 -2.70 -15.50 10.51
N ASP A 169 -3.74 -14.69 10.36
CA ASP A 169 -5.13 -15.16 10.43
C ASP A 169 -5.44 -16.06 9.24
N ILE A 170 -5.69 -17.36 9.47
CA ILE A 170 -5.84 -18.38 8.42
C ILE A 170 -6.95 -18.03 7.41
N ASP A 171 -7.99 -17.36 7.85
CA ASP A 171 -9.11 -16.98 6.99
C ASP A 171 -8.77 -15.81 6.04
N ASN A 172 -7.79 -14.99 6.40
CA ASN A 172 -7.43 -13.76 5.69
C ASN A 172 -5.94 -13.65 5.34
N ALA A 173 -5.11 -14.60 5.76
CA ALA A 173 -3.68 -14.61 5.46
C ALA A 173 -3.41 -14.88 3.98
N MET A 174 -2.34 -14.28 3.48
CA MET A 174 -1.77 -14.65 2.18
C MET A 174 -1.14 -16.05 2.26
N VAL A 175 -0.77 -16.61 1.12
CA VAL A 175 -0.30 -18.00 1.00
C VAL A 175 0.87 -18.30 1.94
N ILE A 176 1.94 -17.50 1.92
CA ILE A 176 3.15 -17.77 2.70
C ILE A 176 2.90 -17.71 4.22
N PRO A 177 2.31 -16.65 4.80
CA PRO A 177 2.03 -16.64 6.23
C PRO A 177 1.04 -17.73 6.64
N SER A 178 0.05 -18.07 5.80
CA SER A 178 -0.87 -19.19 6.07
C SER A 178 -0.13 -20.53 6.12
N LEU A 179 0.78 -20.80 5.17
CA LEU A 179 1.57 -22.02 5.14
C LEU A 179 2.53 -22.10 6.33
N ILE A 180 3.20 -20.99 6.68
CA ILE A 180 4.08 -20.94 7.86
C ILE A 180 3.30 -21.29 9.12
N LYS A 181 2.13 -20.67 9.32
CA LYS A 181 1.29 -20.97 10.48
C LYS A 181 0.87 -22.44 10.52
N LYS A 182 0.39 -22.96 9.40
CA LYS A 182 0.00 -24.37 9.29
C LYS A 182 1.17 -25.33 9.59
N ALA A 183 2.38 -25.01 9.11
CA ALA A 183 3.56 -25.82 9.36
C ALA A 183 4.02 -25.81 10.82
N VAL A 184 3.74 -24.73 11.55
CA VAL A 184 4.05 -24.65 12.99
C VAL A 184 3.00 -25.36 13.85
N GLU A 185 1.74 -25.36 13.44
CA GLU A 185 0.62 -25.86 14.23
C GLU A 185 0.25 -27.31 13.91
N ASN A 186 0.75 -27.92 12.82
CA ASN A 186 0.39 -29.28 12.39
C ASN A 186 1.62 -30.11 12.01
N ASP A 187 1.52 -31.41 12.21
CA ASP A 187 2.58 -32.38 11.84
C ASP A 187 2.69 -32.60 10.31
N SER A 188 1.67 -32.19 9.55
CA SER A 188 1.64 -32.33 8.10
C SER A 188 1.09 -31.06 7.45
N LEU A 189 1.63 -30.74 6.28
CA LEU A 189 1.25 -29.57 5.50
C LEU A 189 0.50 -29.99 4.23
N ILE A 190 -0.74 -29.56 4.09
CA ILE A 190 -1.52 -29.74 2.86
C ILE A 190 -1.31 -28.50 1.98
N VAL A 191 -0.66 -28.69 0.85
CA VAL A 191 -0.44 -27.65 -0.18
C VAL A 191 -1.38 -27.93 -1.34
N TRP A 192 -2.01 -26.89 -1.85
CA TRP A 192 -2.92 -26.95 -2.98
C TRP A 192 -2.22 -26.41 -4.22
N GLY A 193 -2.26 -27.17 -5.30
CA GLY A 193 -1.61 -26.84 -6.57
C GLY A 193 -0.46 -27.81 -6.88
N ASP A 194 -0.09 -27.88 -8.15
CA ASP A 194 1.02 -28.67 -8.70
C ASP A 194 2.32 -27.88 -8.61
#